data_1081f764a3d6909242496c33b02539b6
#
_entry.id   1081f764a3d6909242496c33b02539b6
#
_cell.length_a   1.000
_cell.length_b   1.000
_cell.length_c   1.000
_cell.angle_alpha   90.00
_cell.angle_beta   90.00
_cell.angle_gamma   90.00
#
_symmetry.space_group_name_H-M   'P 1'
#
loop_
_entity.id
_entity.type
_entity.pdbx_description
1 polymer ?
#
loop_
_entity_poly.entity_id
_entity_poly.type
_entity_poly.pdbx_seq_one_letter_code
_entity_poly.pdbx_strand_id
1 'polypeptide(L)'
;MELIARYSVKVLILFYQDLRFIKTMKLDQFLKWHNFVSSGGEAKNIIKSGLVKVNGEIEIKRGRKLVKGDKVMFLKNELIFE
;
A
#
# COMPACT_ATOMS: atom_id res chain seq x y z
N MET A 1 -5.62 -4.61 27.25
CA MET A 1 -6.84 -4.40 26.47
C MET A 1 -7.13 -2.94 26.18
N GLU A 2 -6.98 -2.08 27.16
CA GLU A 2 -7.23 -0.65 26.96
C GLU A 2 -6.30 -0.04 25.92
N LEU A 3 -5.07 -0.52 25.82
CA LEU A 3 -4.11 -0.02 24.84
C LEU A 3 -4.58 -0.25 23.41
N ILE A 4 -5.25 -1.37 23.16
CA ILE A 4 -5.74 -1.70 21.81
C ILE A 4 -6.81 -0.70 21.38
N ALA A 5 -7.67 -0.27 22.32
CA ALA A 5 -8.74 0.67 22.00
C ALA A 5 -8.21 2.05 21.59
N ARG A 6 -6.97 2.37 21.92
CA ARG A 6 -6.36 3.65 21.57
C ARG A 6 -5.73 3.67 20.18
N TYR A 7 -5.55 2.51 19.59
CA TYR A 7 -4.90 2.42 18.28
C TYR A 7 -5.92 2.47 17.16
N SER A 8 -5.51 3.05 16.05
CA SER A 8 -6.32 3.04 14.85
C SER A 8 -6.34 1.64 14.23
N VAL A 9 -7.30 1.40 13.34
CA VAL A 9 -7.36 0.15 12.59
C VAL A 9 -6.07 -0.08 11.81
N LYS A 10 -5.47 0.99 11.28
CA LYS A 10 -4.20 0.89 10.55
C LYS A 10 -3.09 0.30 11.40
N VAL A 11 -2.98 0.73 12.65
CA VAL A 11 -1.96 0.21 13.55
C VAL A 11 -2.20 -1.26 13.86
N LEU A 12 -3.45 -1.64 14.08
CA LEU A 12 -3.80 -3.03 14.34
C LEU A 12 -3.45 -3.94 13.16
N ILE A 13 -3.69 -3.48 11.94
CA ILE A 13 -3.35 -4.23 10.73
C ILE A 13 -1.83 -4.42 10.63
N LEU A 14 -1.05 -3.39 10.95
CA LEU A 14 0.40 -3.49 10.93
C LEU A 14 0.90 -4.53 11.92
N PHE A 15 0.35 -4.54 13.14
CA PHE A 15 0.71 -5.56 14.13
C PHE A 15 0.36 -6.96 13.66
N TYR A 16 -0.79 -7.12 13.06
CA TYR A 16 -1.23 -8.40 12.55
C TYR A 16 -0.28 -8.93 11.48
N GLN A 17 0.15 -8.07 10.56
CA GLN A 17 1.08 -8.46 9.50
C GLN A 17 2.44 -8.86 10.05
N ASP A 18 2.93 -8.13 11.05
CA ASP A 18 4.20 -8.46 11.69
C ASP A 18 4.16 -9.84 12.34
N LEU A 19 3.06 -10.19 12.97
CA LEU A 19 2.89 -11.49 13.60
C LEU A 19 2.93 -12.64 12.60
N ARG A 20 2.68 -12.37 11.33
CA ARG A 20 2.70 -13.40 10.29
C ARG A 20 4.07 -13.56 9.66
N PHE A 21 5.06 -12.81 10.07
CA PHE A 21 6.44 -12.85 9.57
C PHE A 21 6.60 -12.47 8.10
N ILE A 22 5.51 -12.32 7.37
CA ILE A 22 5.54 -11.91 5.97
C ILE A 22 4.83 -10.60 5.87
N LYS A 23 5.60 -9.54 5.60
CA LYS A 23 5.04 -8.21 5.47
C LYS A 23 4.88 -7.91 4.00
N THR A 24 3.68 -8.13 3.49
CA THR A 24 3.33 -7.80 2.11
C THR A 24 2.03 -7.02 2.09
N MET A 25 1.85 -6.25 1.03
CA MET A 25 0.62 -5.50 0.82
C MET A 25 0.41 -5.36 -0.68
N LYS A 26 -0.83 -5.47 -1.13
CA LYS A 26 -1.13 -5.26 -2.53
C LYS A 26 -1.01 -3.79 -2.88
N LEU A 27 -0.59 -3.50 -4.12
CA LEU A 27 -0.37 -2.14 -4.57
C LEU A 27 -1.61 -1.25 -4.41
N ASP A 28 -2.80 -1.75 -4.76
CA ASP A 28 -4.02 -0.98 -4.61
C ASP A 28 -4.31 -0.65 -3.14
N GLN A 29 -4.04 -1.58 -2.25
CA GLN A 29 -4.20 -1.35 -0.81
C GLN A 29 -3.20 -0.33 -0.29
N PHE A 30 -1.98 -0.36 -0.81
CA PHE A 30 -0.96 0.61 -0.44
C PHE A 30 -1.38 2.04 -0.79
N LEU A 31 -1.95 2.22 -1.99
CA LEU A 31 -2.43 3.53 -2.41
C LEU A 31 -3.58 4.03 -1.54
N LYS A 32 -4.48 3.13 -1.14
CA LYS A 32 -5.56 3.47 -0.22
C LYS A 32 -5.02 3.80 1.17
N TRP A 33 -4.06 3.03 1.63
CA TRP A 33 -3.45 3.20 2.94
C TRP A 33 -2.86 4.60 3.09
N HIS A 34 -2.21 5.09 2.04
CA HIS A 34 -1.60 6.43 2.05
C HIS A 34 -2.56 7.52 1.58
N ASN A 35 -3.83 7.21 1.43
CA ASN A 35 -4.86 8.18 1.04
C ASN A 35 -4.65 8.82 -0.33
N PHE A 36 -3.94 8.16 -1.23
CA PHE A 36 -3.82 8.61 -2.60
C PHE A 36 -5.10 8.37 -3.38
N VAL A 37 -5.86 7.37 -2.96
CA VAL A 37 -7.16 7.05 -3.56
C VAL A 37 -8.14 6.73 -2.44
N SER A 38 -9.44 6.87 -2.73
CA SER A 38 -10.49 6.64 -1.74
C SER A 38 -11.18 5.29 -1.89
N SER A 39 -10.98 4.61 -3.02
CA SER A 39 -11.64 3.33 -3.28
C SER A 39 -10.75 2.42 -4.12
N GLY A 40 -11.10 1.12 -4.12
CA GLY A 40 -10.41 0.14 -4.96
C GLY A 40 -10.61 0.39 -6.44
N GLY A 41 -11.78 0.89 -6.84
CA GLY A 41 -12.05 1.23 -8.23
C GLY A 41 -11.18 2.37 -8.74
N GLU A 42 -10.99 3.38 -7.90
CA GLU A 42 -10.11 4.50 -8.23
C GLU A 42 -8.67 4.02 -8.35
N ALA A 43 -8.22 3.19 -7.40
CA ALA A 43 -6.87 2.62 -7.44
C ALA A 43 -6.65 1.82 -8.72
N LYS A 44 -7.63 1.00 -9.10
CA LYS A 44 -7.57 0.20 -10.32
C LYS A 44 -7.37 1.08 -11.56
N ASN A 45 -8.13 2.15 -11.66
CA ASN A 45 -8.05 3.05 -12.81
C ASN A 45 -6.69 3.74 -12.89
N ILE A 46 -6.19 4.22 -11.78
CA ILE A 46 -4.90 4.90 -11.69
C ILE A 46 -3.77 3.95 -12.08
N ILE A 47 -3.78 2.74 -11.54
CA ILE A 47 -2.75 1.75 -11.80
C ILE A 47 -2.77 1.34 -13.27
N LYS A 48 -3.94 1.06 -13.82
CA LYS A 48 -4.07 0.67 -15.23
C LYS A 48 -3.67 1.78 -16.19
N SER A 49 -3.81 3.03 -15.76
CA SER A 49 -3.43 4.17 -16.60
C SER A 49 -1.92 4.39 -16.67
N GLY A 50 -1.13 3.61 -15.94
CA GLY A 50 0.33 3.75 -15.97
C GLY A 50 0.86 4.89 -15.13
N LEU A 51 0.07 5.39 -14.17
CA LEU A 51 0.48 6.51 -13.32
C LEU A 51 1.27 6.09 -12.10
N VAL A 52 1.43 4.78 -11.87
CA VAL A 52 2.11 4.25 -10.69
C VAL A 52 3.34 3.48 -11.13
N LYS A 53 4.46 3.77 -10.49
CA LYS A 53 5.72 3.04 -10.71
C LYS A 53 6.11 2.31 -9.45
N VAL A 54 6.63 1.11 -9.61
CA VAL A 54 7.21 0.34 -8.51
C VAL A 54 8.65 0.06 -8.88
N ASN A 55 9.56 0.52 -8.03
CA ASN A 55 11.00 0.38 -8.25
C ASN A 55 11.45 0.96 -9.61
N GLY A 56 10.84 2.09 -10.00
CA GLY A 56 11.20 2.79 -11.23
C GLY A 56 10.51 2.30 -12.48
N GLU A 57 9.70 1.26 -12.40
CA GLU A 57 8.99 0.71 -13.55
C GLU A 57 7.48 0.87 -13.40
N ILE A 58 6.81 1.18 -14.52
CA ILE A 58 5.36 1.32 -14.50
C ILE A 58 4.74 -0.03 -14.16
N GLU A 59 3.84 -0.03 -13.18
CA GLU A 59 3.12 -1.22 -12.77
C GLU A 59 1.64 -1.04 -13.09
N ILE A 60 1.08 -1.98 -13.85
CA ILE A 60 -0.33 -1.91 -14.24
C ILE A 60 -1.20 -2.95 -13.53
N LYS A 61 -0.61 -3.80 -12.71
CA LYS A 61 -1.35 -4.81 -11.96
C LYS A 61 -1.65 -4.30 -10.56
N ARG A 62 -2.93 -4.08 -10.27
CA ARG A 62 -3.35 -3.59 -8.95
C ARG A 62 -3.05 -4.59 -7.83
N GLY A 63 -3.00 -5.86 -8.17
CA GLY A 63 -2.77 -6.92 -7.20
C GLY A 63 -1.30 -7.23 -6.96
N ARG A 64 -0.38 -6.44 -7.52
CA ARG A 64 1.04 -6.65 -7.27
C ARG A 64 1.31 -6.60 -5.78
N LYS A 65 1.98 -7.63 -5.26
CA LYS A 65 2.36 -7.67 -3.86
C LYS A 65 3.65 -6.89 -3.67
N LEU A 66 3.59 -5.90 -2.79
CA LEU A 66 4.76 -5.13 -2.40
C LEU A 66 5.46 -5.85 -1.26
N VAL A 67 6.78 -5.83 -1.28
CA VAL A 67 7.59 -6.37 -0.19
C VAL A 67 8.41 -5.23 0.40
N LYS A 68 8.92 -5.46 1.61
CA LYS A 68 9.70 -4.44 2.31
C LYS A 68 10.83 -3.93 1.42
N GLY A 69 10.91 -2.62 1.31
CA GLY A 69 11.91 -1.96 0.49
C GLY A 69 11.45 -1.53 -0.89
N ASP A 70 10.28 -2.00 -1.33
CA ASP A 70 9.75 -1.58 -2.63
C ASP A 70 9.43 -0.09 -2.61
N LYS A 71 9.85 0.61 -3.66
CA LYS A 71 9.56 2.02 -3.85
C LYS A 71 8.34 2.18 -4.73
N VAL A 72 7.35 2.90 -4.25
CA VAL A 72 6.14 3.21 -5.01
C VAL A 72 6.13 4.69 -5.32
N MET A 73 6.01 5.03 -6.60
CA MET A 73 5.91 6.41 -7.03
C MET A 73 4.55 6.64 -7.68
N PHE A 74 3.84 7.64 -7.19
CA PHE A 74 2.58 8.08 -7.76
C PHE A 74 2.58 9.60 -7.83
N LEU A 75 2.49 10.14 -9.05
CA LEU A 75 2.64 11.56 -9.31
C LEU A 75 4.02 12.02 -8.83
N LYS A 76 4.07 13.00 -7.93
CA LYS A 76 5.33 13.49 -7.37
C LYS A 76 5.68 12.85 -6.03
N ASN A 77 4.88 11.91 -5.58
CA ASN A 77 5.08 11.26 -4.29
C ASN A 77 5.84 9.96 -4.47
N GLU A 78 6.86 9.78 -3.66
CA GLU A 78 7.62 8.53 -3.63
C GLU A 78 7.62 8.01 -2.20
N LEU A 79 7.15 6.78 -2.03
CA LEU A 79 7.05 6.16 -0.73
C LEU A 79 7.70 4.78 -0.77
N ILE A 80 8.32 4.41 0.34
CA ILE A 80 8.93 3.10 0.47
C ILE A 80 8.02 2.25 1.35
N PHE A 81 7.75 1.04 0.91
CA PHE A 81 6.98 0.09 1.70
C PHE A 81 7.91 -0.52 2.75
N GLU A 82 7.60 -0.29 4.00
CA GLU A 82 8.41 -0.78 5.12
C GLU A 82 7.69 -1.75 6.04
#